data_3194c90aa3707a8d8de3bde66b35cf90
#
_entry.id   3194c90aa3707a8d8de3bde66b35cf90
#
_cell.length_a   1.000
_cell.length_b   1.000
_cell.length_c   1.000
_cell.angle_alpha   90.00
_cell.angle_beta   90.00
_cell.angle_gamma   90.00
#
_symmetry.space_group_name_H-M   'P 1'
#
loop_
_entity.id
_entity.type
_entity.pdbx_description
1 polymer ?
#
loop_
_entity_poly.entity_id
_entity_poly.type
_entity_poly.pdbx_seq_one_letter_code
_entity_poly.pdbx_strand_id
1 'polypeptide(L)'
;AVTNTLSTAAATNDTQPGLNIGTGLTDTPKLYVDGVLTPATYDAVTGTLTPTAPLSEGAHALTYTLTNGAGTESAKSPALNLSVDTTAPATPAAPTNYNDNAGSITNPTSTAGVTDDTTPGLNVGAGLTDTPKLYVDGVLTPATYDAATGTLTPTTPLAEGAHTLAYTLTDAAGNESLKSPTLPVSVDTTAPAAPATPTTYKDDVGSVTGAASTAGTTDDTTPGMAGTLSSAL
;
A
#
# COMPACT_ATOMS: atom_id res chain seq x y z
N ALA A 1 7.05 11.53 -8.68
CA ALA A 1 6.87 12.23 -9.95
C ALA A 1 6.37 11.25 -11.01
N VAL A 2 5.28 11.58 -11.67
CA VAL A 2 4.82 10.83 -12.85
C VAL A 2 5.78 11.15 -13.99
N THR A 3 6.72 10.26 -14.26
CA THR A 3 7.77 10.44 -15.28
C THR A 3 7.42 9.76 -16.60
N ASN A 4 6.19 9.87 -17.05
CA ASN A 4 5.77 9.25 -18.30
C ASN A 4 5.92 10.25 -19.46
N THR A 5 6.62 9.86 -20.52
CA THR A 5 6.81 10.67 -21.74
C THR A 5 5.50 11.01 -22.46
N LEU A 6 4.44 10.25 -22.22
CA LEU A 6 3.09 10.49 -22.78
C LEU A 6 2.05 10.28 -21.68
N SER A 7 1.92 11.24 -20.78
CA SER A 7 0.88 11.21 -19.75
C SER A 7 -0.44 11.75 -20.28
N THR A 8 -1.53 11.05 -19.98
CA THR A 8 -2.92 11.52 -20.16
C THR A 8 -3.56 11.84 -18.81
N ALA A 9 -2.77 11.85 -17.71
CA ALA A 9 -3.26 12.18 -16.38
C ALA A 9 -3.75 13.64 -16.35
N ALA A 10 -4.87 13.86 -15.68
CA ALA A 10 -5.43 15.20 -15.50
C ALA A 10 -4.72 16.02 -14.40
N ALA A 11 -3.87 15.38 -13.58
CA ALA A 11 -3.07 16.01 -12.53
C ALA A 11 -1.62 15.59 -12.64
N THR A 12 -0.71 16.48 -12.22
CA THR A 12 0.75 16.24 -12.19
C THR A 12 1.40 17.04 -11.09
N ASN A 13 2.46 16.50 -10.50
CA ASN A 13 3.36 17.24 -9.63
C ASN A 13 4.57 17.86 -10.37
N ASP A 14 4.58 17.75 -11.70
CA ASP A 14 5.53 18.48 -12.55
C ASP A 14 5.02 19.90 -12.77
N THR A 15 5.76 20.88 -12.29
CA THR A 15 5.43 22.31 -12.45
C THR A 15 5.80 22.86 -13.83
N GLN A 16 6.55 22.10 -14.64
CA GLN A 16 6.93 22.47 -16.01
C GLN A 16 6.54 21.35 -16.99
N PRO A 17 5.25 20.98 -17.08
CA PRO A 17 4.80 19.87 -17.92
C PRO A 17 5.03 20.19 -19.40
N GLY A 18 5.71 19.29 -20.11
CA GLY A 18 5.92 19.39 -21.56
C GLY A 18 4.66 19.00 -22.34
N LEU A 19 4.11 19.94 -23.11
CA LEU A 19 2.99 19.69 -24.00
C LEU A 19 3.48 18.96 -25.26
N ASN A 20 3.00 17.76 -25.54
CA ASN A 20 3.36 17.02 -26.75
C ASN A 20 2.58 17.58 -27.95
N ILE A 21 3.29 18.23 -28.86
CA ILE A 21 2.73 18.88 -30.05
C ILE A 21 3.21 18.27 -31.38
N GLY A 22 4.08 17.24 -31.29
CA GLY A 22 4.65 16.51 -32.41
C GLY A 22 6.03 17.01 -32.83
N THR A 23 6.76 16.14 -33.53
CA THR A 23 8.09 16.42 -34.07
C THR A 23 8.05 16.96 -35.48
N GLY A 24 9.17 17.51 -35.95
CA GLY A 24 9.32 17.94 -37.37
C GLY A 24 8.55 19.19 -37.75
N LEU A 25 8.18 20.04 -36.78
CA LEU A 25 7.52 21.31 -37.06
C LEU A 25 8.47 22.23 -37.84
N THR A 26 7.95 22.83 -38.92
CA THR A 26 8.65 23.87 -39.71
C THR A 26 8.35 25.29 -39.18
N ASP A 27 7.21 25.43 -38.50
CA ASP A 27 6.74 26.68 -37.93
C ASP A 27 7.12 26.75 -36.42
N THR A 28 7.23 27.96 -35.90
CA THR A 28 7.60 28.23 -34.54
C THR A 28 6.39 28.07 -33.60
N PRO A 29 6.39 27.12 -32.65
CA PRO A 29 5.30 26.98 -31.70
C PRO A 29 5.38 28.02 -30.59
N LYS A 30 4.20 28.48 -30.14
CA LYS A 30 4.03 29.36 -28.96
C LYS A 30 3.07 28.72 -27.98
N LEU A 31 3.42 28.72 -26.70
CA LEU A 31 2.60 28.19 -25.62
C LEU A 31 1.71 29.28 -25.03
N TYR A 32 0.45 28.96 -24.78
CA TYR A 32 -0.47 29.78 -24.00
C TYR A 32 -0.97 28.97 -22.80
N VAL A 33 -0.82 29.55 -21.63
CA VAL A 33 -1.34 29.01 -20.36
C VAL A 33 -2.47 29.94 -19.92
N ASP A 34 -3.66 29.39 -19.71
CA ASP A 34 -4.87 30.15 -19.34
C ASP A 34 -5.15 31.33 -20.28
N GLY A 35 -4.85 31.14 -21.56
CA GLY A 35 -5.01 32.14 -22.58
C GLY A 35 -3.88 33.16 -22.70
N VAL A 36 -2.90 33.17 -21.80
CA VAL A 36 -1.75 34.09 -21.76
C VAL A 36 -0.54 33.47 -22.45
N LEU A 37 0.10 34.23 -23.36
CA LEU A 37 1.35 33.80 -24.00
C LEU A 37 2.43 33.60 -22.94
N THR A 38 2.97 32.40 -22.89
CA THR A 38 3.93 31.95 -21.87
C THR A 38 5.25 31.57 -22.53
N PRO A 39 6.38 32.07 -22.06
CA PRO A 39 7.71 31.63 -22.54
C PRO A 39 7.87 30.12 -22.44
N ALA A 40 8.27 29.48 -23.55
CA ALA A 40 8.41 28.04 -23.64
C ALA A 40 9.56 27.65 -24.58
N THR A 41 10.12 26.47 -24.36
CA THR A 41 11.13 25.86 -25.22
C THR A 41 10.53 24.67 -25.95
N TYR A 42 10.72 24.62 -27.28
CA TYR A 42 10.33 23.46 -28.06
C TYR A 42 11.54 22.56 -28.32
N ASP A 43 11.40 21.29 -27.96
CA ASP A 43 12.36 20.24 -28.30
C ASP A 43 11.87 19.51 -29.56
N ALA A 44 12.58 19.71 -30.69
CA ALA A 44 12.22 19.12 -31.97
C ALA A 44 12.45 17.59 -32.02
N VAL A 45 13.26 17.01 -31.10
CA VAL A 45 13.52 15.58 -31.04
C VAL A 45 12.37 14.85 -30.38
N THR A 46 11.89 15.37 -29.25
CA THR A 46 10.78 14.78 -28.50
C THR A 46 9.41 15.30 -28.92
N GLY A 47 9.38 16.44 -29.62
CA GLY A 47 8.12 17.11 -30.01
C GLY A 47 7.41 17.78 -28.86
N THR A 48 8.15 18.15 -27.79
CA THR A 48 7.58 18.74 -26.57
C THR A 48 7.78 20.25 -26.51
N LEU A 49 6.73 20.97 -26.10
CA LEU A 49 6.76 22.40 -25.82
C LEU A 49 6.63 22.60 -24.31
N THR A 50 7.72 23.00 -23.65
CA THR A 50 7.83 23.06 -22.19
C THR A 50 7.92 24.52 -21.72
N PRO A 51 7.10 24.96 -20.74
CA PRO A 51 7.21 26.29 -20.16
C PRO A 51 8.57 26.50 -19.50
N THR A 52 9.19 27.68 -19.67
CA THR A 52 10.51 27.99 -19.09
C THR A 52 10.45 28.36 -17.63
N ALA A 53 9.28 28.71 -17.10
CA ALA A 53 9.03 28.98 -15.69
C ALA A 53 8.00 28.00 -15.13
N PRO A 54 8.08 27.65 -13.83
CA PRO A 54 7.09 26.82 -13.16
C PRO A 54 5.67 27.40 -13.28
N LEU A 55 4.70 26.55 -13.55
CA LEU A 55 3.28 26.87 -13.43
C LEU A 55 2.92 26.88 -11.93
N SER A 56 1.90 27.66 -11.57
CA SER A 56 1.38 27.68 -10.20
C SER A 56 0.60 26.41 -9.87
N GLU A 57 0.32 26.21 -8.61
CA GLU A 57 -0.66 25.21 -8.14
C GLU A 57 -2.04 25.50 -8.77
N GLY A 58 -2.76 24.44 -9.11
CA GLY A 58 -4.14 24.51 -9.58
C GLY A 58 -4.34 24.12 -11.03
N ALA A 59 -5.55 24.37 -11.51
CA ALA A 59 -5.98 24.01 -12.86
C ALA A 59 -5.48 25.01 -13.90
N HIS A 60 -4.93 24.49 -15.00
CA HIS A 60 -4.46 25.25 -16.15
C HIS A 60 -5.03 24.71 -17.46
N ALA A 61 -5.30 25.62 -18.40
CA ALA A 61 -5.67 25.32 -19.77
C ALA A 61 -4.47 25.60 -20.68
N LEU A 62 -3.83 24.58 -21.22
CA LEU A 62 -2.66 24.67 -22.09
C LEU A 62 -3.12 24.62 -23.55
N THR A 63 -2.77 25.64 -24.33
CA THR A 63 -3.00 25.70 -25.79
C THR A 63 -1.72 26.14 -26.47
N TYR A 64 -1.59 25.86 -27.75
CA TYR A 64 -0.49 26.37 -28.56
C TYR A 64 -0.94 26.89 -29.90
N THR A 65 -0.09 27.69 -30.52
CA THR A 65 -0.21 28.17 -31.87
C THR A 65 1.07 27.87 -32.66
N LEU A 66 1.03 27.96 -33.96
CA LEU A 66 2.17 27.88 -34.85
C LEU A 66 2.35 29.20 -35.55
N THR A 67 3.58 29.74 -35.61
CA THR A 67 3.92 30.97 -36.34
C THR A 67 4.83 30.61 -37.51
N ASN A 68 4.38 30.94 -38.73
CA ASN A 68 5.17 30.67 -39.93
C ASN A 68 6.34 31.64 -40.11
N GLY A 69 7.19 31.41 -41.13
CA GLY A 69 8.33 32.27 -41.44
C GLY A 69 7.99 33.70 -41.84
N ALA A 70 6.75 34.00 -42.19
CA ALA A 70 6.26 35.35 -42.47
C ALA A 70 5.73 36.09 -41.23
N GLY A 71 5.73 35.42 -40.07
CA GLY A 71 5.25 35.96 -38.80
C GLY A 71 3.73 35.83 -38.58
N THR A 72 3.02 35.11 -39.46
CA THR A 72 1.58 34.86 -39.29
C THR A 72 1.34 33.74 -38.33
N GLU A 73 0.47 33.97 -37.35
CA GLU A 73 0.13 33.02 -36.29
C GLU A 73 -1.19 32.29 -36.57
N SER A 74 -1.24 31.01 -36.32
CA SER A 74 -2.46 30.19 -36.45
C SER A 74 -3.49 30.50 -35.37
N ALA A 75 -4.71 29.98 -35.49
CA ALA A 75 -5.63 29.86 -34.37
C ALA A 75 -5.04 28.96 -33.28
N LYS A 76 -5.47 29.16 -32.03
CA LYS A 76 -5.09 28.30 -30.90
C LYS A 76 -5.62 26.87 -31.07
N SER A 77 -4.83 25.89 -30.65
CA SER A 77 -5.29 24.49 -30.53
C SER A 77 -6.46 24.37 -29.54
N PRO A 78 -7.22 23.26 -29.56
CA PRO A 78 -8.03 22.89 -28.42
C PRO A 78 -7.18 22.84 -27.13
N ALA A 79 -7.79 23.13 -25.98
CA ALA A 79 -7.10 23.15 -24.70
C ALA A 79 -6.86 21.75 -24.14
N LEU A 80 -5.65 21.50 -23.66
CA LEU A 80 -5.36 20.44 -22.71
C LEU A 80 -5.55 21.01 -21.29
N ASN A 81 -6.52 20.47 -20.57
CA ASN A 81 -6.73 20.84 -19.17
C ASN A 81 -5.89 19.94 -18.26
N LEU A 82 -5.08 20.57 -17.40
CA LEU A 82 -4.15 19.91 -16.49
C LEU A 82 -4.19 20.63 -15.15
N SER A 83 -4.14 19.86 -14.04
CA SER A 83 -3.96 20.42 -12.70
C SER A 83 -2.52 20.19 -12.25
N VAL A 84 -1.82 21.25 -11.85
CA VAL A 84 -0.56 21.15 -11.14
C VAL A 84 -0.88 21.03 -9.64
N ASP A 85 -0.37 19.98 -9.02
CA ASP A 85 -0.54 19.71 -7.60
C ASP A 85 0.77 19.13 -7.05
N THR A 86 1.47 19.90 -6.25
CA THR A 86 2.73 19.52 -5.61
C THR A 86 2.56 19.22 -4.11
N THR A 87 1.31 19.25 -3.63
CA THR A 87 0.99 19.06 -2.22
C THR A 87 0.78 17.58 -1.90
N ALA A 88 1.67 17.01 -1.11
CA ALA A 88 1.51 15.62 -0.69
C ALA A 88 0.30 15.45 0.25
N PRO A 89 -0.38 14.28 0.21
CA PRO A 89 -1.40 13.93 1.19
C PRO A 89 -0.89 14.04 2.64
N ALA A 90 -1.79 14.29 3.58
CA ALA A 90 -1.46 14.28 5.00
C ALA A 90 -0.90 12.92 5.43
N THR A 91 0.00 12.92 6.42
CA THR A 91 0.51 11.69 7.02
C THR A 91 -0.64 10.84 7.53
N PRO A 92 -0.74 9.56 7.10
CA PRO A 92 -1.81 8.67 7.55
C PRO A 92 -1.76 8.41 9.06
N ALA A 93 -2.93 8.13 9.64
CA ALA A 93 -3.03 7.70 11.03
C ALA A 93 -2.32 6.35 11.24
N ALA A 94 -1.94 6.08 12.51
CA ALA A 94 -1.37 4.79 12.88
C ALA A 94 -2.38 3.65 12.58
N PRO A 95 -2.00 2.60 11.86
CA PRO A 95 -2.81 1.39 11.75
C PRO A 95 -2.89 0.72 13.12
N THR A 96 -4.06 0.23 13.50
CA THR A 96 -4.31 -0.36 14.83
C THR A 96 -4.55 -1.86 14.79
N ASN A 97 -4.78 -2.42 13.61
CA ASN A 97 -5.11 -3.83 13.43
C ASN A 97 -4.80 -4.27 11.99
N TYR A 98 -4.85 -5.57 11.78
CA TYR A 98 -4.64 -6.22 10.50
C TYR A 98 -5.65 -7.34 10.26
N ASN A 99 -5.83 -7.76 9.04
CA ASN A 99 -6.60 -8.95 8.67
C ASN A 99 -5.70 -10.18 8.77
N ASP A 100 -6.06 -11.07 9.68
CA ASP A 100 -5.49 -12.41 9.84
C ASP A 100 -6.46 -13.40 9.18
N ASN A 101 -6.05 -14.02 8.10
CA ASN A 101 -6.89 -14.93 7.33
C ASN A 101 -6.31 -16.34 7.19
N ALA A 102 -5.28 -16.68 7.96
CA ALA A 102 -4.61 -17.98 7.95
C ALA A 102 -4.90 -18.79 9.22
N GLY A 103 -4.59 -20.09 9.16
CA GLY A 103 -4.68 -21.01 10.29
C GLY A 103 -6.08 -21.26 10.84
N SER A 104 -6.12 -21.60 12.11
CA SER A 104 -7.37 -21.92 12.84
C SER A 104 -8.00 -20.70 13.54
N ILE A 105 -7.24 -19.62 13.68
CA ILE A 105 -7.68 -18.37 14.30
C ILE A 105 -7.66 -17.30 13.23
N THR A 106 -8.82 -17.01 12.64
CA THR A 106 -8.95 -15.95 11.64
C THR A 106 -9.69 -14.76 12.24
N ASN A 107 -9.17 -13.55 12.01
CA ASN A 107 -9.78 -12.32 12.49
C ASN A 107 -9.52 -11.16 11.52
N PRO A 108 -10.56 -10.59 10.86
CA PRO A 108 -10.37 -9.49 9.92
C PRO A 108 -9.89 -8.18 10.56
N THR A 109 -9.91 -8.09 11.90
CA THR A 109 -9.46 -6.93 12.68
C THR A 109 -8.57 -7.35 13.84
N SER A 110 -7.62 -8.25 13.58
CA SER A 110 -6.69 -8.77 14.60
C SER A 110 -5.81 -7.66 15.17
N THR A 111 -5.69 -7.64 16.48
CA THR A 111 -4.72 -6.82 17.24
C THR A 111 -3.65 -7.68 17.91
N ALA A 112 -3.61 -8.98 17.58
CA ALA A 112 -2.62 -9.90 18.13
C ALA A 112 -1.21 -9.49 17.70
N GLY A 113 -0.26 -9.60 18.60
CA GLY A 113 1.15 -9.34 18.31
C GLY A 113 1.84 -10.46 17.53
N VAL A 114 1.19 -11.63 17.40
CA VAL A 114 1.71 -12.82 16.73
C VAL A 114 0.63 -13.41 15.83
N THR A 115 0.98 -13.89 14.65
CA THR A 115 0.09 -14.52 13.66
C THR A 115 0.80 -15.65 12.92
N ASP A 116 0.05 -16.66 12.48
CA ASP A 116 0.52 -17.66 11.51
C ASP A 116 0.23 -17.25 10.06
N ASP A 117 -0.40 -16.08 9.84
CA ASP A 117 -0.58 -15.50 8.53
C ASP A 117 0.73 -14.87 8.03
N THR A 118 1.29 -15.41 6.95
CA THR A 118 2.49 -14.87 6.31
C THR A 118 2.21 -13.66 5.41
N THR A 119 0.94 -13.35 5.16
CA THR A 119 0.50 -12.21 4.35
C THR A 119 -0.53 -11.34 5.08
N PRO A 120 -0.24 -10.92 6.34
CA PRO A 120 -1.21 -10.18 7.16
C PRO A 120 -1.61 -8.89 6.46
N GLY A 121 -2.90 -8.71 6.21
CA GLY A 121 -3.43 -7.55 5.50
C GLY A 121 -3.58 -6.35 6.43
N LEU A 122 -2.77 -5.29 6.25
CA LEU A 122 -2.85 -4.07 7.05
C LEU A 122 -4.18 -3.34 6.81
N ASN A 123 -4.96 -3.08 7.86
CA ASN A 123 -6.20 -2.30 7.74
C ASN A 123 -5.88 -0.80 7.71
N VAL A 124 -6.08 -0.20 6.55
CA VAL A 124 -5.75 1.21 6.26
C VAL A 124 -6.99 2.08 6.02
N GLY A 125 -8.19 1.48 6.05
CA GLY A 125 -9.48 2.12 5.79
C GLY A 125 -10.01 1.88 4.38
N ALA A 126 -11.35 1.74 4.29
CA ALA A 126 -12.05 1.52 3.03
C ALA A 126 -12.26 2.83 2.26
N GLY A 127 -12.39 2.74 0.93
CA GLY A 127 -12.79 3.88 0.09
C GLY A 127 -11.75 4.99 0.00
N LEU A 128 -10.47 4.71 0.16
CA LEU A 128 -9.41 5.70 -0.04
C LEU A 128 -9.44 6.24 -1.47
N THR A 129 -9.33 7.57 -1.61
CA THR A 129 -9.18 8.24 -2.91
C THR A 129 -7.74 8.18 -3.41
N ASP A 130 -6.79 8.17 -2.48
CA ASP A 130 -5.36 8.09 -2.75
C ASP A 130 -4.89 6.64 -2.75
N THR A 131 -3.82 6.35 -3.47
CA THR A 131 -3.28 5.00 -3.59
C THR A 131 -2.41 4.66 -2.39
N PRO A 132 -2.78 3.67 -1.56
CA PRO A 132 -1.94 3.25 -0.45
C PRO A 132 -0.75 2.40 -0.93
N LYS A 133 0.40 2.56 -0.27
CA LYS A 133 1.61 1.76 -0.48
C LYS A 133 2.06 1.17 0.85
N LEU A 134 2.35 -0.14 0.85
CA LEU A 134 2.80 -0.87 2.04
C LEU A 134 4.31 -0.75 2.22
N TYR A 135 4.72 -0.56 3.47
CA TYR A 135 6.12 -0.66 3.89
C TYR A 135 6.24 -1.72 4.99
N VAL A 136 7.10 -2.69 4.77
CA VAL A 136 7.47 -3.71 5.75
C VAL A 136 8.92 -3.43 6.17
N ASP A 137 9.16 -3.28 7.47
CA ASP A 137 10.47 -2.96 8.04
C ASP A 137 11.11 -1.72 7.38
N GLY A 138 10.26 -0.77 7.02
CA GLY A 138 10.68 0.47 6.36
C GLY A 138 10.92 0.37 4.86
N VAL A 139 10.81 -0.83 4.25
CA VAL A 139 11.03 -1.09 2.82
C VAL A 139 9.69 -1.14 2.08
N LEU A 140 9.60 -0.43 0.94
CA LEU A 140 8.43 -0.49 0.05
C LEU A 140 8.22 -1.94 -0.42
N THR A 141 7.05 -2.48 -0.13
CA THR A 141 6.69 -3.88 -0.40
C THR A 141 5.50 -3.93 -1.34
N PRO A 142 5.55 -4.76 -2.41
CA PRO A 142 4.40 -4.95 -3.28
C PRO A 142 3.18 -5.45 -2.50
N ALA A 143 2.04 -4.79 -2.68
CA ALA A 143 0.81 -5.10 -1.98
C ALA A 143 -0.42 -4.82 -2.84
N THR A 144 -1.53 -5.48 -2.53
CA THR A 144 -2.83 -5.27 -3.14
C THR A 144 -3.75 -4.58 -2.13
N TYR A 145 -4.39 -3.49 -2.56
CA TYR A 145 -5.40 -2.80 -1.76
C TYR A 145 -6.80 -3.24 -2.19
N ASP A 146 -7.57 -3.71 -1.23
CA ASP A 146 -9.00 -3.96 -1.39
C ASP A 146 -9.80 -2.76 -0.86
N ALA A 147 -10.38 -1.99 -1.78
CA ALA A 147 -11.12 -0.78 -1.43
C ALA A 147 -12.44 -1.06 -0.66
N ALA A 148 -13.01 -2.26 -0.77
CA ALA A 148 -14.23 -2.63 -0.07
C ALA A 148 -13.99 -2.92 1.41
N THR A 149 -12.90 -3.62 1.71
CA THR A 149 -12.53 -3.97 3.10
C THR A 149 -11.57 -2.96 3.72
N GLY A 150 -10.87 -2.17 2.92
CA GLY A 150 -9.83 -1.25 3.39
C GLY A 150 -8.54 -1.94 3.78
N THR A 151 -8.28 -3.12 3.21
CA THR A 151 -7.14 -3.97 3.57
C THR A 151 -6.04 -3.85 2.52
N LEU A 152 -4.81 -3.65 2.97
CA LEU A 152 -3.59 -3.58 2.16
C LEU A 152 -2.73 -4.82 2.43
N THR A 153 -2.79 -5.81 1.53
CA THR A 153 -2.20 -7.14 1.72
C THR A 153 -0.90 -7.30 0.93
N PRO A 154 0.22 -7.71 1.55
CA PRO A 154 1.45 -7.98 0.82
C PRO A 154 1.24 -9.11 -0.20
N THR A 155 1.83 -8.98 -1.39
CA THR A 155 1.71 -10.00 -2.46
C THR A 155 2.73 -11.12 -2.33
N THR A 156 3.70 -10.98 -1.44
CA THR A 156 4.71 -11.99 -1.13
C THR A 156 4.69 -12.27 0.38
N PRO A 157 4.83 -13.54 0.78
CA PRO A 157 4.89 -13.92 2.19
C PRO A 157 6.01 -13.19 2.94
N LEU A 158 5.71 -12.75 4.16
CA LEU A 158 6.70 -12.28 5.11
C LEU A 158 7.46 -13.48 5.69
N ALA A 159 8.69 -13.25 6.12
CA ALA A 159 9.51 -14.27 6.78
C ALA A 159 9.01 -14.54 8.21
N GLU A 160 9.48 -15.63 8.81
CA GLU A 160 9.34 -15.86 10.25
C GLU A 160 9.99 -14.72 11.05
N GLY A 161 9.32 -14.30 12.12
CA GLY A 161 9.86 -13.33 13.07
C GLY A 161 9.13 -12.00 13.10
N ALA A 162 9.75 -11.02 13.76
CA ALA A 162 9.16 -9.71 14.01
C ALA A 162 9.27 -8.79 12.79
N HIS A 163 8.16 -8.14 12.45
CA HIS A 163 8.02 -7.15 11.40
C HIS A 163 7.33 -5.89 11.89
N THR A 164 7.55 -4.80 11.17
CA THR A 164 6.82 -3.54 11.35
C THR A 164 6.10 -3.18 10.05
N LEU A 165 4.80 -2.94 10.11
CA LEU A 165 3.98 -2.55 8.98
C LEU A 165 3.64 -1.06 9.06
N ALA A 166 3.82 -0.34 7.96
CA ALA A 166 3.42 1.05 7.79
C ALA A 166 2.91 1.28 6.38
N TYR A 167 2.25 2.41 6.14
CA TYR A 167 1.79 2.76 4.80
C TYR A 167 1.91 4.25 4.52
N THR A 168 1.92 4.59 3.24
CA THR A 168 1.80 5.95 2.72
C THR A 168 0.57 6.05 1.84
N LEU A 169 0.17 7.28 1.51
CA LEU A 169 -0.84 7.59 0.51
C LEU A 169 -0.19 8.35 -0.63
N THR A 170 -0.54 8.00 -1.87
CA THR A 170 -0.08 8.72 -3.08
C THR A 170 -1.31 9.26 -3.79
N ASP A 171 -1.35 10.57 -4.03
CA ASP A 171 -2.43 11.24 -4.72
C ASP A 171 -2.41 11.01 -6.26
N ALA A 172 -3.38 11.59 -6.96
CA ALA A 172 -3.51 11.49 -8.41
C ALA A 172 -2.38 12.21 -9.18
N ALA A 173 -1.73 13.20 -8.56
CA ALA A 173 -0.59 13.91 -9.14
C ALA A 173 0.74 13.18 -8.92
N GLY A 174 0.76 12.17 -8.06
CA GLY A 174 1.93 11.36 -7.73
C GLY A 174 2.73 11.85 -6.53
N ASN A 175 2.16 12.75 -5.71
CA ASN A 175 2.78 13.14 -4.45
C ASN A 175 2.54 12.05 -3.40
N GLU A 176 3.56 11.69 -2.66
CA GLU A 176 3.49 10.67 -1.61
C GLU A 176 3.61 11.31 -0.23
N SER A 177 2.72 10.90 0.68
CA SER A 177 2.71 11.33 2.07
C SER A 177 3.95 10.83 2.84
N LEU A 178 4.17 11.34 4.04
CA LEU A 178 5.02 10.67 5.02
C LEU A 178 4.40 9.32 5.40
N LYS A 179 5.25 8.39 5.88
CA LYS A 179 4.81 7.08 6.38
C LYS A 179 3.96 7.24 7.65
N SER A 180 2.92 6.42 7.79
CA SER A 180 2.22 6.26 9.06
C SER A 180 3.17 5.82 10.17
N PRO A 181 2.80 5.96 11.45
CA PRO A 181 3.40 5.17 12.51
C PRO A 181 3.26 3.67 12.21
N THR A 182 4.15 2.85 12.77
CA THR A 182 4.23 1.42 12.50
C THR A 182 3.27 0.59 13.37
N LEU A 183 2.73 -0.50 12.81
CA LEU A 183 2.10 -1.60 13.52
C LEU A 183 3.11 -2.76 13.63
N PRO A 184 3.53 -3.17 14.84
CA PRO A 184 4.37 -4.35 15.01
C PRO A 184 3.52 -5.62 14.90
N VAL A 185 4.04 -6.64 14.22
CA VAL A 185 3.47 -7.99 14.10
C VAL A 185 4.60 -9.00 14.01
N SER A 186 4.44 -10.18 14.60
CA SER A 186 5.40 -11.29 14.47
C SER A 186 4.74 -12.44 13.72
N VAL A 187 5.39 -12.93 12.68
CA VAL A 187 4.96 -14.13 11.96
C VAL A 187 5.59 -15.35 12.66
N ASP A 188 4.75 -16.31 13.04
CA ASP A 188 5.16 -17.59 13.63
C ASP A 188 4.28 -18.72 13.09
N THR A 189 4.80 -19.46 12.13
CA THR A 189 4.15 -20.62 11.52
C THR A 189 4.61 -21.94 12.15
N THR A 190 5.45 -21.87 13.20
CA THR A 190 6.04 -23.03 13.83
C THR A 190 5.05 -23.70 14.80
N ALA A 191 4.60 -24.90 14.47
CA ALA A 191 3.74 -25.65 15.36
C ALA A 191 4.45 -25.98 16.70
N PRO A 192 3.72 -25.93 17.83
CA PRO A 192 4.26 -26.39 19.10
C PRO A 192 4.76 -27.83 19.03
N ALA A 193 5.75 -28.17 19.82
CA ALA A 193 6.25 -29.56 19.95
C ALA A 193 5.11 -30.50 20.35
N ALA A 194 5.13 -31.73 19.84
CA ALA A 194 4.15 -32.73 20.22
C ALA A 194 4.19 -32.94 21.75
N PRO A 195 3.02 -32.99 22.40
CA PRO A 195 2.96 -33.29 23.82
C PRO A 195 3.64 -34.63 24.15
N ALA A 196 4.25 -34.72 25.34
CA ALA A 196 4.76 -35.97 25.82
C ALA A 196 3.64 -37.01 26.01
N THR A 197 3.97 -38.29 25.89
CA THR A 197 3.00 -39.37 26.15
C THR A 197 2.49 -39.28 27.56
N PRO A 198 1.17 -39.24 27.80
CA PRO A 198 0.63 -39.31 29.14
C PRO A 198 1.06 -40.61 29.82
N THR A 199 1.59 -40.50 31.03
CA THR A 199 2.07 -41.67 31.83
C THR A 199 1.13 -42.02 32.96
N THR A 200 0.19 -41.14 33.29
CA THR A 200 -0.77 -41.31 34.36
C THR A 200 -2.15 -40.83 33.96
N TYR A 201 -3.16 -41.30 34.63
CA TYR A 201 -4.53 -40.84 34.52
C TYR A 201 -5.15 -40.63 35.90
N LYS A 202 -6.21 -39.85 36.00
CA LYS A 202 -7.01 -39.69 37.19
C LYS A 202 -8.02 -40.85 37.27
N ASP A 203 -8.01 -41.57 38.37
CA ASP A 203 -8.99 -42.60 38.72
C ASP A 203 -9.71 -42.11 39.99
N ASP A 204 -11.00 -41.84 39.91
CA ASP A 204 -11.78 -41.36 41.04
C ASP A 204 -13.01 -42.22 41.39
N VAL A 205 -13.05 -43.43 40.83
CA VAL A 205 -14.13 -44.40 41.06
C VAL A 205 -13.57 -45.70 41.71
N GLY A 206 -14.38 -46.32 42.55
CA GLY A 206 -14.07 -47.61 43.16
C GLY A 206 -13.15 -47.56 44.37
N SER A 207 -12.48 -48.67 44.62
CA SER A 207 -11.60 -48.83 45.79
C SER A 207 -10.14 -48.43 45.53
N VAL A 208 -9.77 -48.23 44.29
CA VAL A 208 -8.45 -47.77 43.87
C VAL A 208 -8.60 -46.41 43.20
N THR A 209 -8.46 -45.37 44.00
CA THR A 209 -8.58 -44.00 43.53
C THR A 209 -7.24 -43.28 43.59
N GLY A 210 -6.96 -42.44 42.58
CA GLY A 210 -5.73 -41.67 42.57
C GLY A 210 -5.70 -40.59 41.53
N ALA A 211 -5.15 -39.41 41.88
CA ALA A 211 -5.00 -38.29 40.97
C ALA A 211 -3.95 -38.54 39.88
N ALA A 212 -3.11 -39.57 40.02
CA ALA A 212 -2.03 -39.93 39.09
C ALA A 212 -1.88 -41.49 39.08
N SER A 213 -2.92 -42.18 38.62
CA SER A 213 -2.89 -43.64 38.51
C SER A 213 -2.02 -44.09 37.33
N THR A 214 -1.24 -45.16 37.55
CA THR A 214 -0.46 -45.87 36.50
C THR A 214 -1.01 -47.26 36.23
N ALA A 215 -2.17 -47.62 36.83
CA ALA A 215 -2.79 -48.92 36.67
C ALA A 215 -3.17 -49.19 35.21
N GLY A 216 -2.96 -50.41 34.73
CA GLY A 216 -3.30 -50.84 33.38
C GLY A 216 -4.80 -51.08 33.16
N THR A 217 -5.60 -51.09 34.26
CA THR A 217 -7.06 -51.23 34.24
C THR A 217 -7.69 -50.29 35.27
N THR A 218 -8.88 -49.77 34.95
CA THR A 218 -9.66 -48.91 35.84
C THR A 218 -11.12 -49.29 35.74
N ASP A 219 -11.87 -49.11 36.81
CA ASP A 219 -13.35 -49.15 36.83
C ASP A 219 -13.98 -47.78 36.64
N ASP A 220 -13.14 -46.72 36.51
CA ASP A 220 -13.60 -45.40 36.10
C ASP A 220 -13.95 -45.37 34.58
N THR A 221 -15.18 -45.10 34.25
CA THR A 221 -15.67 -45.02 32.88
C THR A 221 -15.38 -43.67 32.19
N THR A 222 -14.86 -42.71 32.96
CA THR A 222 -14.48 -41.37 32.49
C THR A 222 -13.11 -40.93 33.02
N PRO A 223 -12.07 -41.74 32.85
CA PRO A 223 -10.77 -41.47 33.44
C PRO A 223 -10.18 -40.16 32.89
N GLY A 224 -9.80 -39.26 33.80
CA GLY A 224 -9.21 -37.99 33.44
C GLY A 224 -7.74 -38.16 33.07
N MET A 225 -7.29 -37.67 31.92
CA MET A 225 -5.87 -37.63 31.57
C MET A 225 -5.16 -36.57 32.39
N ALA A 226 -4.11 -36.97 33.13
CA ALA A 226 -3.23 -36.06 33.84
C ALA A 226 -2.03 -35.75 32.97
N GLY A 227 -1.82 -34.48 32.66
CA GLY A 227 -0.67 -34.00 31.90
C GLY A 227 -0.23 -32.61 32.42
N THR A 228 1.05 -32.34 32.34
CA THR A 228 1.59 -30.99 32.54
C THR A 228 1.79 -30.35 31.19
N LEU A 229 1.22 -29.15 31.00
CA LEU A 229 1.55 -28.34 29.81
C LEU A 229 3.04 -27.97 29.91
N SER A 230 3.80 -28.26 28.85
CA SER A 230 5.24 -28.02 28.80
C SER A 230 5.62 -26.61 28.35
N SER A 231 4.63 -25.77 27.96
CA SER A 231 4.84 -24.37 27.57
C SER A 231 3.70 -23.49 28.07
N ALA A 232 4.04 -22.29 28.52
CA ALA A 232 3.07 -21.22 28.67
C ALA A 232 2.67 -20.74 27.27
N LEU A 233 1.38 -20.54 27.04
CA LEU A 233 0.85 -19.87 25.86
C LEU A 233 1.24 -18.41 25.87
#